data_1bdc0b78ebcfa8d97c2bf1f8c6e1541f
#
_entry.id   1bdc0b78ebcfa8d97c2bf1f8c6e1541f
#
_cell.length_a   1.000
_cell.length_b   1.000
_cell.length_c   1.000
_cell.angle_alpha   90.00
_cell.angle_beta   90.00
_cell.angle_gamma   90.00
#
_symmetry.space_group_name_H-M   'P 1'
#
loop_
_entity.id
_entity.type
_entity.pdbx_description
1 polymer ?
#
loop_
_entity_poly.entity_id
_entity_poly.type
_entity_poly.pdbx_seq_one_letter_code
_entity_poly.pdbx_strand_id
1 'polypeptide(L)'
;YYVKNAGWFPSYDVRSGSLAEPISIIYKANIFQNTKEEWKNVELSLSSSNPSTGSVAPTLSTYWLDYGLAAPRYNLNLNGNTVSGIVIDNERTPVIGATVTIPGTTIGAITDISGKYSITIPNGQNKLQFSYIGYQTQTRDIQGNIMNVTLQEDTQALDEVVVVGYGAERKPLMAGAVSGLKVNHKKDIQYEEETSMALDVEQSQGQMGYEFEIKVPYTIPSDNKPVVAEIGYYELPASYTYQSTPKIDKDAFLIAQVTDWEKLNLLEGEANVYFENTFIGKSIMNVTQQNDTLSFSLGRDKRIMIQRTKENEYTSRKFMGSNQTQSIAWKLSVRNTRPEPVILTLYDQLPVSRNNNITVTAEEISGGSLDEAKGIITWQITLQPGEQRDLALRYKVKYPKGRNLIIE
;
A
#
# COMPACT_ATOMS: atom_id res chain seq x y z
N TYR A 1 1.65 -15.08 32.45
CA TYR A 1 2.20 -16.18 31.65
C TYR A 1 2.15 -15.82 30.16
N TYR A 2 3.02 -16.43 29.37
CA TYR A 2 3.11 -16.18 27.94
C TYR A 2 2.21 -17.16 27.18
N VAL A 3 1.33 -16.62 26.31
CA VAL A 3 0.42 -17.39 25.47
C VAL A 3 0.85 -17.20 24.01
N LYS A 4 0.97 -18.29 23.28
CA LYS A 4 1.21 -18.27 21.83
C LYS A 4 -0.13 -18.25 21.08
N ASN A 5 -0.13 -17.89 19.83
CA ASN A 5 -1.31 -17.79 18.94
C ASN A 5 -2.28 -16.67 19.34
N ALA A 6 -1.77 -15.58 19.83
CA ALA A 6 -2.46 -14.32 19.97
C ALA A 6 -1.56 -13.18 19.49
N GLY A 7 -2.16 -12.16 18.92
CA GLY A 7 -1.42 -11.01 18.44
C GLY A 7 -2.35 -9.96 17.85
N TRP A 8 -1.74 -8.94 17.29
CA TRP A 8 -2.46 -7.88 16.58
C TRP A 8 -1.61 -7.33 15.44
N PHE A 9 -2.28 -6.68 14.50
CA PHE A 9 -1.64 -5.92 13.43
C PHE A 9 -2.43 -4.66 13.14
N PRO A 10 -1.75 -3.59 12.71
CA PRO A 10 -2.39 -2.31 12.40
C PRO A 10 -3.12 -2.34 11.07
N SER A 11 -4.18 -1.57 10.97
CA SER A 11 -4.82 -1.17 9.73
C SER A 11 -5.36 0.25 9.86
N TYR A 12 -5.67 0.85 8.72
CA TYR A 12 -6.06 2.25 8.67
C TYR A 12 -7.27 2.45 7.76
N ASP A 13 -8.15 3.38 8.14
CA ASP A 13 -9.04 4.02 7.18
C ASP A 13 -8.57 5.45 6.94
N VAL A 14 -8.23 5.76 5.71
CA VAL A 14 -7.78 7.08 5.28
C VAL A 14 -8.91 7.72 4.49
N ARG A 15 -9.43 8.84 4.98
CA ARG A 15 -10.61 9.50 4.41
C ARG A 15 -10.34 10.94 4.07
N SER A 16 -10.75 11.36 2.88
CA SER A 16 -10.74 12.74 2.44
C SER A 16 -12.13 13.10 1.89
N GLY A 17 -12.75 14.14 2.43
CA GLY A 17 -14.06 14.63 2.00
C GLY A 17 -13.97 15.49 0.74
N SER A 18 -12.93 16.32 0.65
CA SER A 18 -12.70 17.20 -0.51
C SER A 18 -11.22 17.58 -0.63
N LEU A 19 -10.85 18.28 -1.71
CA LEU A 19 -9.48 18.77 -1.91
C LEU A 19 -9.09 19.95 -1.03
N ALA A 20 -10.04 20.51 -0.26
CA ALA A 20 -9.82 21.66 0.61
C ALA A 20 -9.82 21.28 2.10
N GLU A 21 -10.16 20.04 2.40
CA GLU A 21 -10.28 19.54 3.77
C GLU A 21 -9.04 18.75 4.20
N PRO A 22 -8.76 18.69 5.52
CA PRO A 22 -7.74 17.80 6.05
C PRO A 22 -8.12 16.36 5.75
N ILE A 23 -7.13 15.48 5.75
CA ILE A 23 -7.34 14.05 5.66
C ILE A 23 -7.51 13.46 7.05
N SER A 24 -8.50 12.61 7.24
CA SER A 24 -8.66 11.87 8.49
C SER A 24 -8.08 10.47 8.37
N ILE A 25 -7.38 10.04 9.41
CA ILE A 25 -6.77 8.73 9.54
C ILE A 25 -7.35 8.06 10.79
N ILE A 26 -8.11 6.99 10.58
CA ILE A 26 -8.59 6.12 11.66
C ILE A 26 -7.59 4.99 11.80
N TYR A 27 -6.91 4.93 12.93
CA TYR A 27 -5.93 3.89 13.25
C TYR A 27 -6.62 2.75 13.98
N LYS A 28 -6.50 1.54 13.45
CA LYS A 28 -7.19 0.34 13.91
C LYS A 28 -6.21 -0.75 14.29
N ALA A 29 -6.49 -1.44 15.36
CA ALA A 29 -5.83 -2.68 15.74
C ALA A 29 -6.73 -3.87 15.39
N ASN A 30 -6.21 -4.80 14.63
CA ASN A 30 -6.85 -6.07 14.33
C ASN A 30 -6.28 -7.11 15.28
N ILE A 31 -7.06 -7.49 16.28
CA ILE A 31 -6.65 -8.35 17.40
C ILE A 31 -7.19 -9.74 17.18
N PHE A 32 -6.35 -10.74 17.20
CA PHE A 32 -6.74 -12.13 16.99
C PHE A 32 -6.15 -13.04 18.06
N GLN A 33 -6.83 -14.13 18.35
CA GLN A 33 -6.33 -15.16 19.23
C GLN A 33 -6.89 -16.55 18.85
N ASN A 34 -6.10 -17.58 19.15
CA ASN A 34 -6.48 -18.98 19.05
C ASN A 34 -5.86 -19.76 20.22
N THR A 35 -6.19 -19.32 21.44
CA THR A 35 -5.68 -19.92 22.69
C THR A 35 -6.53 -21.05 23.22
N LYS A 36 -7.64 -21.36 22.53
CA LYS A 36 -8.70 -22.31 22.90
C LYS A 36 -9.60 -21.86 24.06
N GLU A 37 -9.41 -20.64 24.53
CA GLU A 37 -10.28 -19.98 25.50
C GLU A 37 -10.74 -18.64 24.96
N GLU A 38 -12.02 -18.31 25.13
CA GLU A 38 -12.56 -17.03 24.76
C GLU A 38 -12.15 -15.99 25.81
N TRP A 39 -11.63 -14.85 25.37
CA TRP A 39 -11.33 -13.73 26.26
C TRP A 39 -12.56 -12.85 26.39
N LYS A 40 -13.24 -12.94 27.52
CA LYS A 40 -14.49 -12.22 27.78
C LYS A 40 -14.23 -10.97 28.60
N ASN A 41 -14.69 -9.83 28.09
CA ASN A 41 -14.67 -8.55 28.81
C ASN A 41 -13.29 -8.22 29.41
N VAL A 42 -12.25 -8.31 28.59
CA VAL A 42 -10.86 -8.10 29.00
C VAL A 42 -10.37 -6.72 28.60
N GLU A 43 -9.56 -6.11 29.45
CA GLU A 43 -8.77 -4.94 29.12
C GLU A 43 -7.58 -5.35 28.26
N LEU A 44 -7.25 -4.55 27.24
CA LEU A 44 -6.21 -4.87 26.27
C LEU A 44 -5.09 -3.84 26.34
N SER A 45 -3.88 -4.32 26.43
CA SER A 45 -2.68 -3.54 26.17
C SER A 45 -1.96 -4.11 24.93
N LEU A 46 -1.79 -3.27 23.92
CA LEU A 46 -1.20 -3.64 22.65
C LEU A 46 0.21 -3.05 22.57
N SER A 47 1.21 -3.89 22.37
CA SER A 47 2.59 -3.45 22.20
C SER A 47 3.04 -3.56 20.75
N SER A 48 3.77 -2.56 20.25
CA SER A 48 4.44 -2.60 18.95
C SER A 48 5.71 -3.44 18.98
N SER A 49 6.21 -3.77 20.16
CA SER A 49 7.40 -4.61 20.33
C SER A 49 7.07 -6.07 20.07
N ASN A 50 7.81 -6.70 19.16
CA ASN A 50 7.66 -8.13 18.90
C ASN A 50 8.66 -8.93 19.76
N PRO A 51 8.22 -9.64 20.82
CA PRO A 51 9.09 -10.41 21.67
C PRO A 51 9.73 -11.63 20.98
N SER A 52 9.27 -11.97 19.79
CA SER A 52 9.80 -13.08 18.99
C SER A 52 11.03 -12.70 18.15
N THR A 53 11.31 -11.41 17.99
CA THR A 53 12.52 -10.93 17.32
C THR A 53 13.68 -11.01 18.30
N GLY A 54 14.74 -11.77 17.95
CA GLY A 54 15.90 -11.95 18.82
C GLY A 54 16.55 -10.61 19.21
N SER A 55 16.90 -10.48 20.49
CA SER A 55 17.48 -9.27 21.09
C SER A 55 19.01 -9.19 20.96
N VAL A 56 19.65 -10.10 20.21
CA VAL A 56 21.10 -10.12 20.06
C VAL A 56 21.52 -9.32 18.84
N ALA A 57 22.29 -8.26 19.07
CA ALA A 57 22.84 -7.45 17.98
C ALA A 57 23.78 -8.29 17.09
N PRO A 58 23.61 -8.27 15.77
CA PRO A 58 24.50 -8.99 14.86
C PRO A 58 25.91 -8.39 14.88
N THR A 59 26.92 -9.25 14.84
CA THR A 59 28.31 -8.84 14.74
C THR A 59 28.86 -9.14 13.36
N LEU A 60 29.60 -8.18 12.78
CA LEU A 60 30.26 -8.37 11.50
C LEU A 60 31.52 -9.23 11.70
N SER A 61 31.65 -10.28 10.88
CA SER A 61 32.92 -11.00 10.70
C SER A 61 33.77 -10.30 9.63
N THR A 62 35.11 -10.54 9.68
CA THR A 62 36.02 -9.96 8.69
C THR A 62 35.67 -10.44 7.28
N TYR A 63 35.48 -9.49 6.34
CA TYR A 63 35.32 -9.77 4.93
C TYR A 63 36.68 -9.85 4.24
N TRP A 64 37.11 -11.06 3.86
CA TRP A 64 38.35 -11.26 3.11
C TRP A 64 38.04 -11.17 1.62
N LEU A 65 38.67 -10.21 0.94
CA LEU A 65 38.57 -10.06 -0.51
C LEU A 65 39.71 -10.84 -1.16
N ASP A 66 39.36 -11.78 -2.04
CA ASP A 66 40.34 -12.51 -2.87
C ASP A 66 39.73 -12.86 -4.23
N TYR A 67 40.58 -13.17 -5.22
CA TYR A 67 40.15 -13.56 -6.55
C TYR A 67 39.33 -14.85 -6.53
N GLY A 68 38.15 -14.84 -7.12
CA GLY A 68 37.24 -15.99 -7.17
C GLY A 68 36.39 -16.22 -5.92
N LEU A 69 36.54 -15.43 -4.88
CA LEU A 69 35.64 -15.44 -3.74
C LEU A 69 34.40 -14.59 -4.02
N ALA A 70 33.22 -15.17 -3.78
CA ALA A 70 31.98 -14.40 -3.81
C ALA A 70 31.90 -13.49 -2.59
N ALA A 71 31.26 -12.30 -2.76
CA ALA A 71 30.96 -11.44 -1.62
C ALA A 71 30.17 -12.19 -0.54
N PRO A 72 30.45 -11.98 0.76
CA PRO A 72 29.69 -12.61 1.82
C PRO A 72 28.22 -12.20 1.70
N ARG A 73 27.35 -13.18 1.74
CA ARG A 73 25.91 -12.97 1.83
C ARG A 73 25.54 -12.94 3.29
N TYR A 74 25.24 -11.77 3.80
CA TYR A 74 24.72 -11.61 5.15
C TYR A 74 23.22 -11.94 5.08
N ASN A 75 22.89 -13.23 5.26
CA ASN A 75 21.53 -13.60 5.62
C ASN A 75 21.38 -13.32 7.11
N LEU A 76 20.31 -12.67 7.51
CA LEU A 76 19.87 -12.57 8.90
C LEU A 76 19.38 -13.97 9.37
N ASN A 77 20.27 -14.96 9.27
CA ASN A 77 20.03 -16.29 9.84
C ASN A 77 20.39 -16.22 11.32
N LEU A 78 19.43 -15.82 12.11
CA LEU A 78 19.44 -16.06 13.54
C LEU A 78 19.38 -17.59 13.73
N ASN A 79 20.52 -18.21 14.03
CA ASN A 79 20.71 -19.57 14.50
C ASN A 79 19.46 -20.48 14.46
N GLY A 80 19.37 -21.34 13.46
CA GLY A 80 18.35 -22.36 13.39
C GLY A 80 17.74 -22.47 11.98
N ASN A 81 17.06 -23.53 11.70
CA ASN A 81 16.34 -23.79 10.45
C ASN A 81 15.25 -22.72 10.22
N THR A 82 15.63 -21.55 9.76
CA THR A 82 14.69 -20.48 9.46
C THR A 82 14.25 -20.61 8.01
N VAL A 83 12.94 -20.64 7.79
CA VAL A 83 12.31 -20.56 6.48
C VAL A 83 11.74 -19.17 6.31
N SER A 84 12.06 -18.55 5.19
CA SER A 84 11.52 -17.24 4.82
C SER A 84 10.92 -17.31 3.40
N GLY A 85 10.08 -16.35 3.06
CA GLY A 85 9.49 -16.29 1.73
C GLY A 85 8.49 -15.17 1.59
N ILE A 86 7.75 -15.18 0.48
CA ILE A 86 6.70 -14.22 0.18
C ILE A 86 5.40 -14.99 -0.05
N VAL A 87 4.31 -14.51 0.55
CA VAL A 87 2.95 -14.97 0.27
C VAL A 87 2.28 -13.95 -0.64
N ILE A 88 1.79 -14.43 -1.77
CA ILE A 88 1.08 -13.64 -2.79
C ILE A 88 -0.27 -14.28 -3.10
N ASP A 89 -1.15 -13.52 -3.73
CA ASP A 89 -2.39 -14.03 -4.32
C ASP A 89 -2.23 -14.45 -5.79
N ASN A 90 -3.34 -14.81 -6.43
CA ASN A 90 -3.36 -15.19 -7.85
C ASN A 90 -3.03 -14.02 -8.79
N GLU A 91 -3.21 -12.78 -8.36
CA GLU A 91 -2.88 -11.55 -9.11
C GLU A 91 -1.43 -11.10 -8.87
N ARG A 92 -0.64 -11.89 -8.11
CA ARG A 92 0.71 -11.59 -7.65
C ARG A 92 0.81 -10.41 -6.67
N THR A 93 -0.30 -10.07 -6.01
CA THR A 93 -0.33 -9.05 -4.96
C THR A 93 0.16 -9.68 -3.65
N PRO A 94 1.04 -9.01 -2.88
CA PRO A 94 1.45 -9.48 -1.56
C PRO A 94 0.26 -9.63 -0.63
N VAL A 95 0.11 -10.79 0.02
CA VAL A 95 -0.91 -11.00 1.04
C VAL A 95 -0.35 -10.59 2.39
N ILE A 96 -0.83 -9.43 2.86
CA ILE A 96 -0.41 -8.82 4.13
C ILE A 96 -1.19 -9.45 5.28
N GLY A 97 -0.54 -9.75 6.40
CA GLY A 97 -1.20 -10.32 7.57
C GLY A 97 -1.56 -11.81 7.42
N ALA A 98 -1.09 -12.49 6.38
CA ALA A 98 -1.28 -13.93 6.26
C ALA A 98 -0.53 -14.65 7.39
N THR A 99 -1.20 -15.61 8.00
CA THR A 99 -0.65 -16.41 9.08
C THR A 99 0.11 -17.60 8.51
N VAL A 100 1.37 -17.73 8.91
CA VAL A 100 2.25 -18.86 8.56
C VAL A 100 2.54 -19.64 9.82
N THR A 101 2.05 -20.87 9.93
CA THR A 101 2.18 -21.69 11.15
C THR A 101 2.82 -23.04 10.86
N ILE A 102 3.40 -23.65 11.88
CA ILE A 102 3.84 -25.03 11.84
C ILE A 102 2.69 -25.90 12.36
N PRO A 103 2.09 -26.79 11.52
CA PRO A 103 0.96 -27.62 11.93
C PRO A 103 1.24 -28.41 13.20
N GLY A 104 0.29 -28.41 14.13
CA GLY A 104 0.41 -29.13 15.40
C GLY A 104 1.33 -28.44 16.45
N THR A 105 1.82 -27.25 16.18
CA THR A 105 2.60 -26.45 17.11
C THR A 105 1.97 -25.09 17.33
N THR A 106 2.53 -24.33 18.27
CA THR A 106 2.15 -22.95 18.54
C THR A 106 3.09 -21.93 17.89
N ILE A 107 3.94 -22.38 16.96
CA ILE A 107 4.93 -21.54 16.29
C ILE A 107 4.32 -21.01 15.00
N GLY A 108 4.33 -19.69 14.86
CA GLY A 108 3.81 -19.01 13.69
C GLY A 108 4.54 -17.69 13.43
N ALA A 109 4.34 -17.17 12.24
CA ALA A 109 4.74 -15.85 11.79
C ALA A 109 3.59 -15.22 11.00
N ILE A 110 3.60 -13.91 10.87
CA ILE A 110 2.64 -13.15 10.06
C ILE A 110 3.42 -12.48 8.94
N THR A 111 2.83 -12.40 7.76
CA THR A 111 3.44 -11.73 6.61
C THR A 111 3.39 -10.21 6.81
N ASP A 112 4.52 -9.57 6.46
CA ASP A 112 4.65 -8.11 6.44
C ASP A 112 3.91 -7.49 5.23
N ILE A 113 4.03 -6.17 5.08
CA ILE A 113 3.42 -5.39 3.98
C ILE A 113 3.88 -5.79 2.58
N SER A 114 5.03 -6.45 2.47
CA SER A 114 5.55 -7.00 1.21
C SER A 114 5.15 -8.46 1.03
N GLY A 115 4.26 -8.99 1.90
CA GLY A 115 3.91 -10.39 1.95
C GLY A 115 5.04 -11.28 2.45
N LYS A 116 6.14 -10.73 2.99
CA LYS A 116 7.30 -11.51 3.45
C LYS A 116 7.05 -12.06 4.84
N TYR A 117 7.53 -13.27 5.07
CA TYR A 117 7.53 -13.91 6.37
C TYR A 117 8.90 -14.53 6.67
N SER A 118 9.17 -14.73 7.95
CA SER A 118 10.32 -15.48 8.43
C SER A 118 9.90 -16.26 9.67
N ILE A 119 10.11 -17.57 9.65
CA ILE A 119 9.71 -18.47 10.73
C ILE A 119 10.83 -19.46 11.05
N THR A 120 11.13 -19.61 12.35
CA THR A 120 12.10 -20.59 12.81
C THR A 120 11.45 -21.95 12.97
N ILE A 121 12.02 -22.95 12.31
CA ILE A 121 11.52 -24.32 12.29
C ILE A 121 12.23 -25.14 13.34
N PRO A 122 11.53 -25.68 14.35
CA PRO A 122 12.12 -26.62 15.30
C PRO A 122 12.56 -27.92 14.64
N ASN A 123 13.54 -28.60 15.23
CA ASN A 123 13.98 -29.89 14.75
C ASN A 123 12.82 -30.89 14.69
N GLY A 124 12.71 -31.59 13.59
CA GLY A 124 11.67 -32.60 13.37
C GLY A 124 10.39 -32.09 12.72
N GLN A 125 10.27 -30.79 12.48
CA GLN A 125 9.15 -30.20 11.74
C GLN A 125 9.55 -29.97 10.28
N ASN A 126 8.64 -30.32 9.34
CA ASN A 126 8.89 -30.23 7.91
C ASN A 126 7.75 -29.64 7.10
N LYS A 127 6.72 -29.05 7.76
CA LYS A 127 5.56 -28.47 7.10
C LYS A 127 5.28 -27.06 7.60
N LEU A 128 4.81 -26.21 6.68
CA LEU A 128 4.21 -24.91 6.99
C LEU A 128 2.80 -24.87 6.49
N GLN A 129 1.93 -24.25 7.27
CA GLN A 129 0.54 -23.97 6.92
C GLN A 129 0.39 -22.45 6.73
N PHE A 130 -0.23 -22.07 5.63
CA PHE A 130 -0.50 -20.70 5.24
C PHE A 130 -2.00 -20.49 5.25
N SER A 131 -2.48 -19.48 5.97
CA SER A 131 -3.88 -19.14 6.05
C SER A 131 -4.10 -17.63 6.06
N TYR A 132 -5.17 -17.20 5.39
CA TYR A 132 -5.62 -15.82 5.41
C TYR A 132 -7.14 -15.78 5.17
N ILE A 133 -7.82 -14.74 5.69
CA ILE A 133 -9.27 -14.60 5.56
C ILE A 133 -9.63 -14.42 4.07
N GLY A 134 -10.60 -15.19 3.59
CA GLY A 134 -11.00 -15.20 2.18
C GLY A 134 -10.12 -16.04 1.27
N TYR A 135 -9.16 -16.75 1.82
CA TYR A 135 -8.26 -17.62 1.06
C TYR A 135 -8.28 -19.06 1.60
N GLN A 136 -8.07 -20.01 0.71
CA GLN A 136 -7.96 -21.42 1.07
C GLN A 136 -6.67 -21.68 1.86
N THR A 137 -6.82 -22.32 3.01
CA THR A 137 -5.68 -22.73 3.82
C THR A 137 -4.83 -23.76 3.09
N GLN A 138 -3.53 -23.51 2.95
CA GLN A 138 -2.60 -24.40 2.27
C GLN A 138 -1.53 -24.91 3.23
N THR A 139 -1.29 -26.22 3.21
CA THR A 139 -0.15 -26.84 3.90
C THR A 139 0.89 -27.30 2.90
N ARG A 140 2.15 -26.93 3.10
CA ARG A 140 3.27 -27.23 2.18
C ARG A 140 4.43 -27.86 2.95
N ASP A 141 5.10 -28.84 2.32
CA ASP A 141 6.35 -29.37 2.84
C ASP A 141 7.50 -28.38 2.65
N ILE A 142 8.36 -28.26 3.66
CA ILE A 142 9.52 -27.39 3.63
C ILE A 142 10.60 -28.04 2.75
N GLN A 143 10.89 -27.43 1.60
CA GLN A 143 11.88 -27.91 0.64
C GLN A 143 13.20 -27.13 0.69
N GLY A 144 13.29 -26.11 1.51
CA GLY A 144 14.47 -25.25 1.63
C GLY A 144 14.22 -24.04 2.53
N ASN A 145 15.22 -23.17 2.64
CA ASN A 145 15.16 -22.00 3.51
C ASN A 145 14.36 -20.81 2.87
N ILE A 146 14.01 -20.91 1.60
CA ILE A 146 13.18 -19.92 0.91
C ILE A 146 11.95 -20.63 0.34
N MET A 147 10.75 -20.17 0.71
CA MET A 147 9.50 -20.76 0.29
C MET A 147 8.45 -19.68 -0.01
N ASN A 148 8.24 -19.42 -1.29
CA ASN A 148 7.20 -18.51 -1.76
C ASN A 148 5.90 -19.28 -2.00
N VAL A 149 4.78 -18.70 -1.59
CA VAL A 149 3.47 -19.37 -1.67
C VAL A 149 2.45 -18.43 -2.31
N THR A 150 1.65 -18.99 -3.22
CA THR A 150 0.48 -18.32 -3.78
C THR A 150 -0.77 -18.88 -3.12
N LEU A 151 -1.52 -18.03 -2.41
CA LEU A 151 -2.82 -18.38 -1.84
C LEU A 151 -3.91 -18.27 -2.91
N GLN A 152 -4.85 -19.19 -2.87
CA GLN A 152 -6.04 -19.18 -3.73
C GLN A 152 -7.22 -18.65 -2.95
N GLU A 153 -8.01 -17.77 -3.56
CA GLU A 153 -9.24 -17.26 -2.95
C GLU A 153 -10.22 -18.39 -2.66
N ASP A 154 -10.86 -18.32 -1.50
CA ASP A 154 -11.92 -19.24 -1.12
C ASP A 154 -13.27 -18.71 -1.59
N THR A 155 -13.69 -19.14 -2.78
CA THR A 155 -14.95 -18.72 -3.38
C THR A 155 -16.19 -19.26 -2.63
N GLN A 156 -16.02 -20.16 -1.66
CA GLN A 156 -17.13 -20.66 -0.82
C GLN A 156 -17.35 -19.84 0.44
N ALA A 157 -16.44 -18.95 0.81
CA ALA A 157 -16.54 -18.10 2.00
C ALA A 157 -17.38 -16.83 1.81
N LEU A 158 -18.04 -16.64 0.66
CA LEU A 158 -18.93 -15.50 0.38
C LEU A 158 -20.39 -15.78 0.74
N ASP A 159 -20.69 -16.61 1.72
CA ASP A 159 -21.99 -16.59 2.35
C ASP A 159 -22.05 -15.34 3.24
N GLU A 160 -22.86 -14.43 2.80
CA GLU A 160 -23.33 -13.16 3.32
C GLU A 160 -23.23 -13.05 4.85
N VAL A 161 -22.26 -12.28 5.34
CA VAL A 161 -22.31 -11.77 6.71
C VAL A 161 -23.39 -10.70 6.74
N VAL A 162 -24.63 -11.12 6.98
CA VAL A 162 -25.72 -10.23 7.37
C VAL A 162 -25.31 -9.58 8.69
N VAL A 163 -24.93 -8.32 8.62
CA VAL A 163 -24.80 -7.46 9.79
C VAL A 163 -26.19 -7.34 10.39
N VAL A 164 -26.50 -8.17 11.39
CA VAL A 164 -27.71 -8.01 12.19
C VAL A 164 -27.49 -6.81 13.10
N GLY A 165 -27.88 -5.64 12.61
CA GLY A 165 -28.05 -4.49 13.45
C GLY A 165 -29.13 -4.82 14.50
N TYR A 166 -28.80 -4.73 15.77
CA TYR A 166 -29.76 -4.77 16.86
C TYR A 166 -30.69 -3.57 16.73
N GLY A 167 -31.78 -3.76 15.96
CA GLY A 167 -32.92 -2.86 15.90
C GLY A 167 -33.90 -3.19 17.03
N ALA A 168 -34.15 -2.23 17.90
CA ALA A 168 -35.17 -2.29 18.90
C ALA A 168 -36.55 -2.61 18.28
N GLU A 169 -37.28 -3.51 18.90
CA GLU A 169 -38.65 -3.86 18.56
C GLU A 169 -39.55 -2.62 18.46
N ARG A 170 -40.16 -2.39 17.33
CA ARG A 170 -41.30 -1.48 17.17
C ARG A 170 -42.56 -2.34 17.03
N LYS A 171 -43.44 -2.22 17.98
CA LYS A 171 -44.84 -2.74 17.91
C LYS A 171 -45.57 -2.11 16.72
N PRO A 172 -46.42 -2.87 16.01
CA PRO A 172 -47.23 -2.34 14.93
C PRO A 172 -48.42 -1.57 15.48
N LEU A 173 -48.65 -0.35 15.04
CA LEU A 173 -49.90 0.38 15.19
C LEU A 173 -50.54 0.59 13.82
N MET A 174 -51.83 0.33 13.81
CA MET A 174 -52.77 0.17 12.68
C MET A 174 -52.87 1.39 11.74
N ALA A 175 -53.31 1.04 10.58
CA ALA A 175 -53.68 1.94 9.47
C ALA A 175 -54.82 2.92 9.84
N GLY A 176 -54.72 4.12 9.26
CA GLY A 176 -55.79 5.09 9.17
C GLY A 176 -55.45 6.17 8.16
N ALA A 177 -56.10 6.11 7.04
CA ALA A 177 -56.01 7.11 6.01
C ALA A 177 -56.69 8.44 6.45
N VAL A 178 -56.11 9.60 6.08
CA VAL A 178 -56.86 10.80 5.62
C VAL A 178 -55.93 11.79 4.88
N SER A 179 -56.49 12.37 3.83
CA SER A 179 -56.03 13.38 2.91
C SER A 179 -55.43 14.66 3.47
N GLY A 180 -54.44 15.17 2.72
CA GLY A 180 -54.38 16.58 2.34
C GLY A 180 -53.84 17.56 3.38
N LEU A 181 -52.69 18.13 3.07
CA LEU A 181 -52.47 19.58 3.13
C LEU A 181 -50.99 19.91 2.79
N LYS A 182 -50.85 20.90 1.89
CA LYS A 182 -49.58 21.56 1.59
C LYS A 182 -49.04 22.26 2.84
N VAL A 183 -47.83 22.08 3.18
CA VAL A 183 -47.06 23.07 3.93
C VAL A 183 -45.61 23.05 3.51
N ASN A 184 -45.12 24.17 2.97
CA ASN A 184 -43.71 24.51 2.92
C ASN A 184 -43.14 24.59 4.34
N HIS A 185 -42.13 23.80 4.59
CA HIS A 185 -41.17 24.12 5.64
C HIS A 185 -39.79 23.63 5.23
N LYS A 186 -38.89 24.61 5.02
CA LYS A 186 -37.47 24.37 5.23
C LYS A 186 -37.34 23.76 6.62
N LYS A 187 -37.03 22.49 6.70
CA LYS A 187 -36.43 21.91 7.89
C LYS A 187 -34.93 21.91 7.66
N ASP A 188 -34.26 22.73 8.43
CA ASP A 188 -32.88 22.54 8.76
C ASP A 188 -32.72 21.09 9.25
N ILE A 189 -32.07 20.29 8.45
CA ILE A 189 -31.58 18.97 8.89
C ILE A 189 -30.37 19.32 9.76
N GLN A 190 -30.60 19.45 11.06
CA GLN A 190 -29.51 19.27 12.01
C GLN A 190 -29.00 17.84 11.77
N TYR A 191 -27.83 17.76 11.15
CA TYR A 191 -26.99 16.57 11.33
C TYR A 191 -26.67 16.55 12.82
N GLU A 192 -27.25 15.61 13.55
CA GLU A 192 -26.66 15.18 14.81
C GLU A 192 -25.24 14.79 14.42
N GLU A 193 -24.27 15.59 14.86
CA GLU A 193 -22.89 15.15 14.99
C GLU A 193 -22.98 13.85 15.79
N GLU A 194 -22.78 12.72 15.11
CA GLU A 194 -22.39 11.50 15.82
C GLU A 194 -21.11 11.90 16.56
N THR A 195 -21.29 12.20 17.83
CA THR A 195 -20.21 12.43 18.78
C THR A 195 -19.33 11.19 18.63
N SER A 196 -18.18 11.34 17.99
CA SER A 196 -17.14 10.32 17.98
C SER A 196 -16.94 9.96 19.45
N MET A 197 -17.24 8.72 19.81
CA MET A 197 -16.89 8.21 21.12
C MET A 197 -15.42 8.51 21.30
N ALA A 198 -15.09 9.35 22.28
CA ALA A 198 -13.70 9.60 22.65
C ALA A 198 -13.07 8.21 22.83
N LEU A 199 -12.11 7.92 21.97
CA LEU A 199 -11.37 6.66 22.03
C LEU A 199 -10.70 6.62 23.40
N ASP A 200 -11.16 5.76 24.29
CA ASP A 200 -10.63 5.61 25.63
C ASP A 200 -9.35 4.75 25.55
N VAL A 201 -8.39 5.26 24.77
CA VAL A 201 -7.10 4.63 24.49
C VAL A 201 -5.98 5.55 24.91
N GLU A 202 -5.16 5.09 25.84
CA GLU A 202 -3.93 5.78 26.24
C GLU A 202 -2.75 5.22 25.46
N GLN A 203 -2.06 6.10 24.73
CA GLN A 203 -0.83 5.76 24.06
C GLN A 203 0.36 6.16 24.92
N SER A 204 1.24 5.23 25.21
CA SER A 204 2.50 5.47 25.90
C SER A 204 3.70 5.06 25.03
N GLN A 205 4.78 5.83 25.15
CA GLN A 205 6.04 5.53 24.49
C GLN A 205 6.99 4.89 25.49
N GLY A 206 7.28 3.60 25.31
CA GLY A 206 8.33 2.89 26.03
C GLY A 206 9.72 3.13 25.41
N GLN A 207 10.76 2.61 26.04
CA GLN A 207 12.14 2.73 25.51
C GLN A 207 12.37 1.96 24.22
N MET A 208 11.55 0.96 23.90
CA MET A 208 11.74 0.05 22.76
C MET A 208 10.49 -0.09 21.85
N GLY A 209 9.47 0.70 22.07
CA GLY A 209 8.24 0.64 21.27
C GLY A 209 7.11 1.46 21.85
N TYR A 210 5.96 1.33 21.24
CA TYR A 210 4.72 2.01 21.64
C TYR A 210 3.76 1.01 22.27
N GLU A 211 2.99 1.47 23.23
CA GLU A 211 1.98 0.69 23.93
C GLU A 211 0.65 1.45 23.86
N PHE A 212 -0.43 0.72 23.55
CA PHE A 212 -1.79 1.24 23.45
C PHE A 212 -2.64 0.52 24.48
N GLU A 213 -3.04 1.21 25.54
CA GLU A 213 -3.97 0.69 26.55
C GLU A 213 -5.41 1.01 26.14
N ILE A 214 -6.20 -0.01 25.85
CA ILE A 214 -7.60 0.11 25.50
C ILE A 214 -8.43 -0.06 26.77
N LYS A 215 -9.02 1.05 27.25
CA LYS A 215 -9.78 1.08 28.50
C LYS A 215 -11.16 0.41 28.38
N VAL A 216 -11.70 0.36 27.16
CA VAL A 216 -12.98 -0.31 26.90
C VAL A 216 -12.75 -1.82 26.84
N PRO A 217 -13.47 -2.62 27.64
CA PRO A 217 -13.29 -4.06 27.62
C PRO A 217 -13.74 -4.69 26.31
N TYR A 218 -12.96 -5.63 25.80
CA TYR A 218 -13.26 -6.39 24.58
C TYR A 218 -13.51 -7.88 24.87
N THR A 219 -14.35 -8.48 24.05
CA THR A 219 -14.51 -9.94 24.00
C THR A 219 -13.93 -10.46 22.71
N ILE A 220 -12.93 -11.34 22.80
CA ILE A 220 -12.19 -11.85 21.65
C ILE A 220 -12.38 -13.38 21.60
N PRO A 221 -13.15 -13.90 20.63
CA PRO A 221 -13.34 -15.33 20.43
C PRO A 221 -12.03 -16.05 20.11
N SER A 222 -11.95 -17.33 20.45
CA SER A 222 -10.81 -18.19 20.10
C SER A 222 -11.02 -18.88 18.74
N ASP A 223 -11.17 -18.09 17.68
CA ASP A 223 -11.46 -18.57 16.33
C ASP A 223 -10.47 -18.07 15.27
N ASN A 224 -9.42 -17.37 15.71
CA ASN A 224 -8.41 -16.75 14.86
C ASN A 224 -8.93 -15.66 13.91
N LYS A 225 -10.17 -15.19 14.10
CA LYS A 225 -10.69 -14.05 13.35
C LYS A 225 -10.32 -12.76 14.06
N PRO A 226 -9.87 -11.72 13.32
CA PRO A 226 -9.55 -10.46 13.95
C PRO A 226 -10.81 -9.73 14.45
N VAL A 227 -10.74 -9.25 15.68
CA VAL A 227 -11.65 -8.26 16.24
C VAL A 227 -10.98 -6.90 16.06
N VAL A 228 -11.70 -5.94 15.52
CA VAL A 228 -11.18 -4.61 15.23
C VAL A 228 -11.45 -3.68 16.39
N ALA A 229 -10.40 -3.04 16.90
CA ALA A 229 -10.48 -1.94 17.83
C ALA A 229 -9.91 -0.66 17.20
N GLU A 230 -10.60 0.46 17.31
CA GLU A 230 -10.06 1.74 16.94
C GLU A 230 -9.12 2.23 18.05
N ILE A 231 -7.89 2.59 17.69
CA ILE A 231 -6.84 2.97 18.65
C ILE A 231 -6.32 4.40 18.44
N GLY A 232 -6.78 5.08 17.39
CA GLY A 232 -6.44 6.48 17.14
C GLY A 232 -7.30 7.09 16.04
N TYR A 233 -7.56 8.39 16.17
CA TYR A 233 -8.18 9.23 15.15
C TYR A 233 -7.36 10.50 14.98
N TYR A 234 -6.95 10.80 13.76
CA TYR A 234 -6.10 11.95 13.48
C TYR A 234 -6.63 12.71 12.28
N GLU A 235 -6.63 14.03 12.39
CA GLU A 235 -6.86 14.93 11.28
C GLU A 235 -5.57 15.66 10.93
N LEU A 236 -5.13 15.51 9.69
CA LEU A 236 -3.85 16.06 9.24
C LEU A 236 -4.05 16.94 8.02
N PRO A 237 -3.37 18.08 7.99
CA PRO A 237 -3.36 18.90 6.78
C PRO A 237 -2.75 18.10 5.63
N ALA A 238 -3.40 18.17 4.48
CA ALA A 238 -2.96 17.47 3.28
C ALA A 238 -2.85 18.43 2.11
N SER A 239 -1.84 18.22 1.28
CA SER A 239 -1.73 18.86 -0.02
C SER A 239 -2.13 17.86 -1.10
N TYR A 240 -2.83 18.34 -2.13
CA TYR A 240 -3.37 17.51 -3.17
C TYR A 240 -2.70 17.82 -4.51
N THR A 241 -2.15 16.81 -5.14
CA THR A 241 -1.50 16.91 -6.45
C THR A 241 -1.97 15.78 -7.35
N TYR A 242 -1.79 15.94 -8.65
CA TYR A 242 -2.06 14.89 -9.61
C TYR A 242 -0.75 14.28 -10.10
N GLN A 243 -0.77 12.99 -10.33
CA GLN A 243 0.38 12.26 -10.88
C GLN A 243 -0.09 11.37 -12.03
N SER A 244 0.72 11.29 -13.09
CA SER A 244 0.48 10.36 -14.20
C SER A 244 1.79 9.86 -14.81
N THR A 245 1.74 8.62 -15.30
CA THR A 245 2.83 8.00 -16.07
C THR A 245 2.22 7.42 -17.35
N PRO A 246 1.96 8.24 -18.38
CA PRO A 246 1.16 7.86 -19.55
C PRO A 246 1.80 6.77 -20.41
N LYS A 247 3.07 6.46 -20.19
CA LYS A 247 3.74 5.29 -20.76
C LYS A 247 3.16 3.97 -20.23
N ILE A 248 2.66 3.96 -18.98
CA ILE A 248 2.10 2.79 -18.30
C ILE A 248 0.59 2.89 -18.25
N ASP A 249 0.07 4.01 -17.74
CA ASP A 249 -1.35 4.29 -17.58
C ASP A 249 -1.63 5.76 -17.92
N LYS A 250 -2.62 6.01 -18.76
CA LYS A 250 -2.97 7.36 -19.23
C LYS A 250 -3.79 8.16 -18.24
N ASP A 251 -4.32 7.53 -17.22
CA ASP A 251 -5.13 8.22 -16.22
C ASP A 251 -4.26 9.10 -15.30
N ALA A 252 -4.82 10.20 -14.86
CA ALA A 252 -4.25 10.99 -13.80
C ALA A 252 -4.76 10.48 -12.45
N PHE A 253 -3.84 10.28 -11.51
CA PHE A 253 -4.15 9.84 -10.15
C PHE A 253 -4.08 11.05 -9.22
N LEU A 254 -5.11 11.22 -8.41
CA LEU A 254 -5.12 12.21 -7.34
C LEU A 254 -4.29 11.66 -6.17
N ILE A 255 -3.30 12.40 -5.74
CA ILE A 255 -2.41 12.04 -4.64
C ILE A 255 -2.59 13.05 -3.51
N ALA A 256 -2.93 12.57 -2.33
CA ALA A 256 -2.87 13.32 -1.10
C ALA A 256 -1.49 13.13 -0.46
N GLN A 257 -0.87 14.23 -0.07
CA GLN A 257 0.42 14.25 0.59
C GLN A 257 0.24 14.85 1.98
N VAL A 258 0.63 14.09 3.00
CA VAL A 258 0.46 14.42 4.42
C VAL A 258 1.82 14.55 5.07
N THR A 259 2.01 15.66 5.79
CA THR A 259 3.20 15.94 6.60
C THR A 259 2.88 15.82 8.10
N ASP A 260 3.89 15.95 8.96
CA ASP A 260 3.75 15.89 10.44
C ASP A 260 3.18 14.57 11.01
N TRP A 261 3.17 13.50 10.23
CA TRP A 261 2.68 12.19 10.64
C TRP A 261 3.61 11.45 11.61
N GLU A 262 4.89 11.82 11.65
CA GLU A 262 5.92 11.16 12.46
C GLU A 262 5.59 11.19 13.96
N LYS A 263 4.89 12.23 14.41
CA LYS A 263 4.48 12.42 15.81
C LYS A 263 3.36 11.46 16.22
N LEU A 264 2.75 10.78 15.28
CA LEU A 264 1.56 9.94 15.51
C LEU A 264 1.91 8.50 15.86
N ASN A 265 3.20 8.15 15.85
CA ASN A 265 3.66 6.80 16.16
C ASN A 265 2.93 5.70 15.37
N LEU A 266 2.67 5.98 14.08
CA LEU A 266 2.01 5.04 13.19
C LEU A 266 2.92 3.85 12.93
N LEU A 267 2.33 2.67 12.81
CA LEU A 267 3.01 1.45 12.42
C LEU A 267 2.71 1.13 10.96
N GLU A 268 3.54 0.32 10.35
CA GLU A 268 3.34 -0.16 8.99
C GLU A 268 2.08 -1.04 8.91
N GLY A 269 1.18 -0.79 7.95
CA GLY A 269 -0.06 -1.55 7.83
C GLY A 269 -0.87 -1.24 6.58
N GLU A 270 -1.91 -2.04 6.34
CA GLU A 270 -2.85 -1.82 5.25
C GLU A 270 -3.74 -0.60 5.54
N ALA A 271 -3.96 0.23 4.53
CA ALA A 271 -4.83 1.38 4.58
C ALA A 271 -5.97 1.27 3.56
N ASN A 272 -7.21 1.30 4.02
CA ASN A 272 -8.38 1.49 3.16
C ASN A 272 -8.52 2.97 2.87
N VAL A 273 -8.58 3.34 1.59
CA VAL A 273 -8.64 4.73 1.16
C VAL A 273 -10.04 5.07 0.68
N TYR A 274 -10.59 6.16 1.20
CA TYR A 274 -11.90 6.69 0.84
C TYR A 274 -11.77 8.15 0.37
N PHE A 275 -12.45 8.47 -0.72
CA PHE A 275 -12.57 9.84 -1.21
C PHE A 275 -14.04 10.16 -1.51
N GLU A 276 -14.54 11.31 -1.04
CA GLU A 276 -15.95 11.71 -1.15
C GLU A 276 -16.92 10.57 -0.73
N ASN A 277 -16.65 9.93 0.41
CA ASN A 277 -17.39 8.79 0.95
C ASN A 277 -17.39 7.51 0.08
N THR A 278 -16.57 7.46 -0.96
CA THR A 278 -16.45 6.31 -1.84
C THR A 278 -15.15 5.55 -1.51
N PHE A 279 -15.24 4.22 -1.35
CA PHE A 279 -14.06 3.38 -1.24
C PHE A 279 -13.31 3.36 -2.58
N ILE A 280 -12.06 3.80 -2.55
CA ILE A 280 -11.21 3.90 -3.74
C ILE A 280 -10.35 2.66 -3.93
N GLY A 281 -9.92 2.07 -2.83
CA GLY A 281 -9.04 0.90 -2.86
C GLY A 281 -8.19 0.80 -1.60
N LYS A 282 -7.22 -0.10 -1.66
CA LYS A 282 -6.27 -0.34 -0.59
C LYS A 282 -4.92 0.29 -0.93
N SER A 283 -4.26 0.81 0.07
CA SER A 283 -2.89 1.32 0.02
C SER A 283 -2.09 0.74 1.18
N ILE A 284 -0.83 1.07 1.26
CA ILE A 284 0.04 0.66 2.35
C ILE A 284 0.51 1.91 3.07
N MET A 285 0.30 1.95 4.37
CA MET A 285 0.91 2.91 5.26
C MET A 285 2.37 2.50 5.47
N ASN A 286 3.28 3.10 4.71
CA ASN A 286 4.70 2.81 4.82
C ASN A 286 5.40 3.92 5.62
N VAL A 287 5.69 3.64 6.87
CA VAL A 287 6.32 4.56 7.82
C VAL A 287 7.85 4.38 7.93
N THR A 288 8.41 3.41 7.22
CA THR A 288 9.87 3.14 7.24
C THR A 288 10.65 3.93 6.19
N GLN A 289 9.97 4.57 5.25
CA GLN A 289 10.64 5.44 4.30
C GLN A 289 11.07 6.73 4.99
N GLN A 290 12.31 7.13 4.80
CA GLN A 290 12.91 8.38 5.34
C GLN A 290 12.34 9.65 4.68
N ASN A 291 11.07 9.61 4.26
CA ASN A 291 10.39 10.74 3.64
C ASN A 291 9.48 11.38 4.69
N ASP A 292 9.63 12.66 4.89
CA ASP A 292 8.78 13.46 5.78
C ASP A 292 7.31 13.55 5.33
N THR A 293 6.95 12.88 4.23
CA THR A 293 5.63 12.96 3.60
C THR A 293 5.06 11.57 3.32
N LEU A 294 3.87 11.29 3.86
CA LEU A 294 3.05 10.16 3.45
C LEU A 294 2.20 10.53 2.23
N SER A 295 2.12 9.60 1.27
CA SER A 295 1.37 9.83 0.04
C SER A 295 0.30 8.76 -0.13
N PHE A 296 -0.95 9.18 -0.38
CA PHE A 296 -2.08 8.30 -0.63
C PHE A 296 -2.69 8.57 -2.00
N SER A 297 -2.89 7.52 -2.79
CA SER A 297 -3.63 7.63 -4.03
C SER A 297 -5.13 7.64 -3.72
N LEU A 298 -5.80 8.74 -4.03
CA LEU A 298 -7.24 8.94 -3.87
C LEU A 298 -8.03 8.57 -5.15
N GLY A 299 -7.41 7.79 -6.04
CA GLY A 299 -8.05 7.29 -7.24
C GLY A 299 -7.76 8.09 -8.50
N ARG A 300 -8.50 7.77 -9.56
CA ARG A 300 -8.31 8.28 -10.92
C ARG A 300 -9.24 9.44 -11.19
N ASP A 301 -8.74 10.52 -11.76
CA ASP A 301 -9.55 11.64 -12.21
C ASP A 301 -9.54 11.75 -13.75
N LYS A 302 -10.63 11.36 -14.36
CA LYS A 302 -10.82 11.40 -15.82
C LYS A 302 -11.01 12.81 -16.41
N ARG A 303 -11.14 13.81 -15.55
CA ARG A 303 -11.23 15.23 -15.96
C ARG A 303 -9.86 15.81 -16.31
N ILE A 304 -8.78 15.11 -15.98
CA ILE A 304 -7.45 15.40 -16.48
C ILE A 304 -7.17 14.42 -17.61
N MET A 305 -7.24 14.93 -18.84
CA MET A 305 -7.09 14.13 -20.04
C MET A 305 -5.63 14.11 -20.47
N ILE A 306 -5.04 12.92 -20.59
CA ILE A 306 -3.64 12.75 -20.95
C ILE A 306 -3.54 11.81 -22.15
N GLN A 307 -2.76 12.21 -23.13
CA GLN A 307 -2.49 11.44 -24.33
C GLN A 307 -0.98 11.41 -24.62
N ARG A 308 -0.44 10.23 -24.90
CA ARG A 308 0.93 9.99 -25.33
C ARG A 308 0.89 9.44 -26.75
N THR A 309 1.46 10.16 -27.71
CA THR A 309 1.41 9.81 -29.13
C THR A 309 2.81 9.82 -29.72
N LYS A 310 3.16 8.78 -30.48
CA LYS A 310 4.42 8.69 -31.19
C LYS A 310 4.41 9.59 -32.43
N GLU A 311 5.41 10.44 -32.58
CA GLU A 311 5.59 11.28 -33.78
C GLU A 311 6.37 10.50 -34.83
N ASN A 312 5.66 9.86 -35.77
CA ASN A 312 6.26 8.99 -36.77
C ASN A 312 7.14 9.77 -37.77
N GLU A 313 6.80 11.03 -38.08
CA GLU A 313 7.55 11.89 -38.98
C GLU A 313 8.97 12.18 -38.44
N TYR A 314 9.12 12.26 -37.14
CA TYR A 314 10.43 12.50 -36.50
C TYR A 314 11.19 11.20 -36.26
N THR A 315 10.50 10.07 -36.19
CA THR A 315 11.09 8.76 -35.96
C THR A 315 11.80 8.29 -37.23
N SER A 316 13.13 8.36 -37.23
CA SER A 316 13.96 8.06 -38.39
C SER A 316 15.17 7.23 -37.98
N ARG A 317 15.68 6.46 -38.97
CA ARG A 317 16.93 5.71 -38.82
C ARG A 317 17.97 6.25 -39.81
N LYS A 318 19.10 6.73 -39.30
CA LYS A 318 20.22 7.24 -40.10
C LYS A 318 21.45 6.35 -39.89
N PHE A 319 22.20 6.15 -40.97
CA PHE A 319 23.43 5.34 -40.96
C PHE A 319 24.64 6.26 -41.16
N MET A 320 25.60 6.19 -40.24
CA MET A 320 26.82 6.99 -40.31
C MET A 320 28.05 6.14 -39.91
N GLY A 321 28.98 5.92 -40.82
CA GLY A 321 30.15 5.07 -40.57
C GLY A 321 29.78 3.65 -40.15
N SER A 322 30.38 3.16 -39.07
CA SER A 322 30.10 1.85 -38.43
C SER A 322 28.86 1.84 -37.54
N ASN A 323 28.24 2.98 -37.28
CA ASN A 323 27.09 3.12 -36.38
C ASN A 323 25.81 3.45 -37.12
N GLN A 324 24.71 3.20 -36.49
CA GLN A 324 23.38 3.67 -36.84
C GLN A 324 22.78 4.46 -35.69
N THR A 325 21.99 5.46 -36.03
CA THR A 325 21.30 6.33 -35.07
C THR A 325 19.81 6.27 -35.36
N GLN A 326 19.02 5.98 -34.34
CA GLN A 326 17.57 6.01 -34.41
C GLN A 326 17.07 7.18 -33.56
N SER A 327 16.32 8.08 -34.18
CA SER A 327 15.60 9.17 -33.49
C SER A 327 14.20 8.74 -33.16
N ILE A 328 13.75 9.05 -31.96
CA ILE A 328 12.43 8.71 -31.45
C ILE A 328 11.82 9.97 -30.86
N ALA A 329 10.54 10.19 -31.15
CA ALA A 329 9.80 11.32 -30.64
C ALA A 329 8.41 10.92 -30.16
N TRP A 330 8.06 11.47 -29.02
CA TRP A 330 6.74 11.34 -28.39
C TRP A 330 6.18 12.73 -28.10
N LYS A 331 4.88 12.89 -28.34
CA LYS A 331 4.10 14.04 -27.91
C LYS A 331 3.20 13.63 -26.77
N LEU A 332 3.28 14.37 -25.66
CA LEU A 332 2.38 14.24 -24.52
C LEU A 332 1.47 15.46 -24.51
N SER A 333 0.17 15.22 -24.67
CA SER A 333 -0.85 16.28 -24.62
C SER A 333 -1.63 16.13 -23.31
N VAL A 334 -1.69 17.18 -22.52
CA VAL A 334 -2.39 17.19 -21.22
C VAL A 334 -3.42 18.31 -21.23
N ARG A 335 -4.66 18.01 -20.80
CA ARG A 335 -5.73 18.99 -20.71
C ARG A 335 -6.46 18.89 -19.39
N ASN A 336 -6.63 20.02 -18.71
CA ASN A 336 -7.44 20.15 -17.52
C ASN A 336 -8.88 20.51 -17.92
N THR A 337 -9.85 19.64 -17.63
CA THR A 337 -11.28 19.93 -17.84
C THR A 337 -12.03 20.20 -16.53
N ARG A 338 -11.29 20.29 -15.41
CA ARG A 338 -11.84 20.71 -14.11
C ARG A 338 -12.09 22.22 -14.09
N PRO A 339 -13.02 22.68 -13.25
CA PRO A 339 -13.24 24.11 -13.01
C PRO A 339 -12.14 24.77 -12.17
N GLU A 340 -11.28 23.98 -11.47
CA GLU A 340 -10.18 24.47 -10.66
C GLU A 340 -8.83 24.26 -11.35
N PRO A 341 -7.81 25.07 -11.02
CA PRO A 341 -6.45 24.81 -11.44
C PRO A 341 -5.92 23.52 -10.79
N VAL A 342 -5.06 22.80 -11.49
CA VAL A 342 -4.47 21.56 -11.00
C VAL A 342 -2.95 21.61 -11.09
N ILE A 343 -2.29 21.01 -10.11
CA ILE A 343 -0.85 20.74 -10.14
C ILE A 343 -0.69 19.28 -10.56
N LEU A 344 -0.05 19.05 -11.70
CA LEU A 344 0.20 17.72 -12.25
C LEU A 344 1.68 17.45 -12.33
N THR A 345 2.09 16.32 -11.73
CA THR A 345 3.42 15.73 -11.94
C THR A 345 3.30 14.62 -12.99
N LEU A 346 3.95 14.82 -14.11
CA LEU A 346 3.94 13.89 -15.23
C LEU A 346 5.30 13.20 -15.32
N TYR A 347 5.29 11.88 -15.47
CA TYR A 347 6.49 11.06 -15.64
C TYR A 347 6.52 10.40 -17.00
N ASP A 348 7.68 10.40 -17.64
CA ASP A 348 7.99 9.55 -18.78
C ASP A 348 9.43 9.05 -18.67
N GLN A 349 9.89 8.30 -19.61
CA GLN A 349 11.18 7.64 -19.54
C GLN A 349 11.85 7.52 -20.89
N LEU A 350 13.15 7.81 -20.92
CA LEU A 350 14.03 7.39 -21.99
C LEU A 350 14.88 6.18 -21.55
N PRO A 351 15.31 5.31 -22.49
CA PRO A 351 16.10 4.14 -22.12
C PRO A 351 17.49 4.54 -21.60
N VAL A 352 18.03 3.73 -20.70
CA VAL A 352 19.43 3.84 -20.21
C VAL A 352 20.18 2.60 -20.64
N SER A 353 21.43 2.75 -21.09
CA SER A 353 22.26 1.64 -21.51
C SER A 353 23.39 1.35 -20.51
N ARG A 354 23.59 0.06 -20.22
CA ARG A 354 24.80 -0.44 -19.53
C ARG A 354 25.90 -0.86 -20.51
N ASN A 355 25.65 -0.78 -21.82
CA ASN A 355 26.58 -1.16 -22.86
C ASN A 355 27.26 0.09 -23.45
N ASN A 356 28.58 0.17 -23.36
CA ASN A 356 29.38 1.31 -23.83
C ASN A 356 29.25 1.59 -25.33
N ASN A 357 28.76 0.61 -26.11
CA ASN A 357 28.52 0.78 -27.54
C ASN A 357 27.16 1.38 -27.89
N ILE A 358 26.29 1.58 -26.88
CA ILE A 358 24.97 2.16 -27.06
C ILE A 358 24.93 3.49 -26.30
N THR A 359 24.69 4.56 -27.04
CA THR A 359 24.57 5.90 -26.47
C THR A 359 23.12 6.38 -26.64
N VAL A 360 22.52 6.83 -25.56
CA VAL A 360 21.20 7.48 -25.56
C VAL A 360 21.42 8.97 -25.26
N THR A 361 20.84 9.83 -26.06
CA THR A 361 20.97 11.28 -25.91
C THR A 361 19.58 11.91 -25.97
N ALA A 362 19.18 12.60 -24.90
CA ALA A 362 17.99 13.43 -24.90
C ALA A 362 18.20 14.65 -25.83
N GLU A 363 17.24 14.94 -26.71
CA GLU A 363 17.28 16.08 -27.60
C GLU A 363 16.33 17.18 -27.19
N GLU A 364 15.12 16.80 -26.78
CA GLU A 364 14.09 17.72 -26.34
C GLU A 364 13.23 17.05 -25.26
N ILE A 365 13.10 17.70 -24.13
CA ILE A 365 12.31 17.23 -22.99
C ILE A 365 11.36 18.32 -22.46
N SER A 366 11.05 19.35 -23.25
CA SER A 366 10.09 20.43 -22.91
C SER A 366 10.22 20.97 -21.49
N GLY A 367 11.45 21.20 -21.02
CA GLY A 367 11.75 21.73 -19.68
C GLY A 367 11.57 20.72 -18.53
N GLY A 368 11.39 19.44 -18.82
CA GLY A 368 11.38 18.40 -17.80
C GLY A 368 12.74 18.19 -17.13
N SER A 369 12.74 17.72 -15.91
CA SER A 369 13.94 17.30 -15.17
C SER A 369 14.27 15.86 -15.50
N LEU A 370 15.50 15.58 -15.93
CA LEU A 370 15.96 14.22 -16.27
C LEU A 370 16.85 13.65 -15.14
N ASP A 371 16.43 12.52 -14.57
CA ASP A 371 17.30 11.64 -13.78
C ASP A 371 18.10 10.77 -14.76
N GLU A 372 19.34 11.12 -15.04
CA GLU A 372 20.20 10.41 -16.00
C GLU A 372 20.47 8.95 -15.59
N ALA A 373 20.52 8.66 -14.29
CA ALA A 373 20.79 7.32 -13.79
C ALA A 373 19.63 6.34 -14.04
N LYS A 374 18.40 6.84 -13.98
CA LYS A 374 17.17 6.06 -14.19
C LYS A 374 16.53 6.29 -15.55
N GLY A 375 16.91 7.35 -16.25
CA GLY A 375 16.29 7.80 -17.49
C GLY A 375 14.86 8.36 -17.30
N ILE A 376 14.46 8.67 -16.06
CA ILE A 376 13.13 9.19 -15.75
C ILE A 376 13.11 10.70 -15.98
N ILE A 377 12.08 11.15 -16.69
CA ILE A 377 11.82 12.58 -16.92
C ILE A 377 10.59 12.96 -16.09
N THR A 378 10.70 14.07 -15.38
CA THR A 378 9.64 14.61 -14.54
C THR A 378 9.29 16.01 -14.99
N TRP A 379 8.00 16.25 -15.26
CA TRP A 379 7.44 17.58 -15.49
C TRP A 379 6.49 17.92 -14.34
N GLN A 380 6.69 19.07 -13.70
CA GLN A 380 5.73 19.65 -12.78
C GLN A 380 5.03 20.81 -13.50
N ILE A 381 3.74 20.68 -13.72
CA ILE A 381 2.96 21.65 -14.50
C ILE A 381 1.71 22.06 -13.73
N THR A 382 1.44 23.37 -13.72
CA THR A 382 0.16 23.88 -13.28
C THR A 382 -0.69 24.14 -14.50
N LEU A 383 -1.91 23.62 -14.53
CA LEU A 383 -2.88 23.78 -15.61
C LEU A 383 -4.09 24.54 -15.10
N GLN A 384 -4.41 25.64 -15.75
CA GLN A 384 -5.64 26.40 -15.50
C GLN A 384 -6.88 25.63 -16.01
N PRO A 385 -8.08 25.97 -15.54
CA PRO A 385 -9.32 25.43 -16.07
C PRO A 385 -9.39 25.53 -17.60
N GLY A 386 -9.64 24.41 -18.28
CA GLY A 386 -9.70 24.34 -19.74
C GLY A 386 -8.36 24.38 -20.48
N GLU A 387 -7.25 24.62 -19.76
CA GLU A 387 -5.92 24.69 -20.38
C GLU A 387 -5.47 23.34 -20.94
N GLN A 388 -4.87 23.39 -22.12
CA GLN A 388 -4.16 22.27 -22.72
C GLN A 388 -2.68 22.63 -22.88
N ARG A 389 -1.81 21.67 -22.57
CA ARG A 389 -0.36 21.80 -22.76
C ARG A 389 0.18 20.59 -23.49
N ASP A 390 1.04 20.86 -24.47
CA ASP A 390 1.75 19.84 -25.23
C ASP A 390 3.23 19.84 -24.83
N LEU A 391 3.75 18.65 -24.56
CA LEU A 391 5.16 18.42 -24.19
C LEU A 391 5.78 17.49 -25.23
N ALA A 392 7.02 17.76 -25.62
CA ALA A 392 7.79 16.91 -26.51
C ALA A 392 8.83 16.12 -25.73
N LEU A 393 8.93 14.83 -26.03
CA LEU A 393 10.01 13.96 -25.59
C LEU A 393 10.71 13.42 -26.82
N ARG A 394 11.94 13.91 -27.10
CA ARG A 394 12.75 13.50 -28.25
C ARG A 394 14.10 13.02 -27.79
N TYR A 395 14.52 11.87 -28.29
CA TYR A 395 15.82 11.31 -27.97
C TYR A 395 16.40 10.51 -29.14
N LYS A 396 17.70 10.34 -29.13
CA LYS A 396 18.46 9.54 -30.11
C LYS A 396 19.13 8.37 -29.43
N VAL A 397 19.11 7.23 -30.11
CA VAL A 397 19.85 6.04 -29.71
C VAL A 397 20.85 5.70 -30.81
N LYS A 398 22.17 5.78 -30.50
CA LYS A 398 23.26 5.43 -31.38
C LYS A 398 23.85 4.08 -30.99
N TYR A 399 24.01 3.18 -31.95
CA TYR A 399 24.52 1.83 -31.72
C TYR A 399 25.17 1.25 -32.97
N PRO A 400 26.01 0.16 -32.90
CA PRO A 400 26.70 -0.42 -34.06
C PRO A 400 25.73 -0.98 -35.11
N LYS A 401 26.08 -0.82 -36.37
CA LYS A 401 25.39 -1.47 -37.49
C LYS A 401 25.40 -3.02 -37.33
N GLY A 402 24.40 -3.67 -37.89
CA GLY A 402 24.30 -5.14 -37.84
C GLY A 402 23.86 -5.72 -36.50
N ARG A 403 23.60 -4.88 -35.48
CA ARG A 403 22.94 -5.28 -34.23
C ARG A 403 21.48 -4.86 -34.26
N ASN A 404 20.62 -5.77 -33.92
CA ASN A 404 19.20 -5.45 -33.78
C ASN A 404 18.93 -4.99 -32.33
N LEU A 405 18.45 -3.75 -32.21
CA LEU A 405 18.06 -3.14 -30.94
C LEU A 405 16.56 -2.84 -31.03
N ILE A 406 15.78 -3.39 -30.10
CA ILE A 406 14.36 -3.11 -29.99
C ILE A 406 14.23 -1.87 -29.13
N ILE A 407 13.76 -0.78 -29.74
CA ILE A 407 13.46 0.48 -29.07
C ILE A 407 11.97 0.73 -29.30
N GLU A 408 11.30 1.33 -28.33
CA GLU A 408 9.85 1.62 -28.38
C GLU A 408 9.33 2.14 -29.71
#